data_a9fc2fe4e78bc92269bae210222d4dd1
#
_entry.id   a9fc2fe4e78bc92269bae210222d4dd1
#
_cell.length_a   1.000
_cell.length_b   1.000
_cell.length_c   1.000
_cell.angle_alpha   90.00
_cell.angle_beta   90.00
_cell.angle_gamma   90.00
#
_symmetry.space_group_name_H-M   'P 1'
#
loop_
_entity.id
_entity.type
_entity.pdbx_description
1 polymer ?
#
loop_
_entity_poly.entity_id
_entity_poly.type
_entity_poly.pdbx_seq_one_letter_code
_entity_poly.pdbx_strand_id
1 'polypeptide(L)'
;MKPISMFVLGVMAVAMSAPAQAQVTEARRTDTTDPIQKPLLAAPNDAMAKDATVIKWIRNPNAGEKVTAADFTFEVLRSGPGRMVCYDLSGWPGEEKWSVECTSSEANLPRVAQNRAFAEMGSKATPTLAGGRPVLSSSGTGGIRELVVAAGKDGKRVLSEVGTMWYNLRGDSQATAIWHTFIGMPNLTGKQVGLPEVGDAGGAWLMFAGTPEAHIMLPGR
;
A
#
# COMPACT_ATOMS: atom_id res chain seq x y z
N MET A 1 5.94 -66.04 -39.03
CA MET A 1 6.32 -64.60 -39.19
C MET A 1 5.24 -63.75 -38.57
N LYS A 2 5.54 -63.10 -37.40
CA LYS A 2 4.61 -62.20 -36.72
C LYS A 2 5.04 -60.77 -36.98
N PRO A 3 4.15 -59.81 -37.28
CA PRO A 3 4.55 -58.42 -37.46
C PRO A 3 4.76 -57.74 -36.11
N ILE A 4 5.85 -56.99 -36.00
CA ILE A 4 6.19 -56.15 -34.86
C ILE A 4 5.46 -54.81 -35.04
N SER A 5 4.51 -54.50 -34.16
CA SER A 5 3.86 -53.20 -34.09
C SER A 5 4.78 -52.18 -33.39
N MET A 6 5.18 -51.21 -34.14
CA MET A 6 6.03 -50.10 -33.68
C MET A 6 5.09 -49.04 -33.04
N PHE A 7 5.14 -48.91 -31.71
CA PHE A 7 4.49 -47.81 -30.98
C PHE A 7 5.34 -46.54 -31.10
N VAL A 8 4.82 -45.55 -31.79
CA VAL A 8 5.42 -44.21 -31.80
C VAL A 8 4.89 -43.46 -30.55
N LEU A 9 5.77 -43.26 -29.57
CA LEU A 9 5.48 -42.36 -28.44
C LEU A 9 5.62 -40.90 -28.93
N GLY A 10 4.47 -40.26 -29.09
CA GLY A 10 4.40 -38.82 -29.29
C GLY A 10 4.72 -38.08 -27.98
N VAL A 11 5.87 -37.41 -27.91
CA VAL A 11 6.23 -36.51 -26.84
C VAL A 11 5.44 -35.22 -27.04
N MET A 12 4.36 -35.02 -26.26
CA MET A 12 3.71 -33.71 -26.17
C MET A 12 4.63 -32.76 -25.38
N ALA A 13 5.23 -31.82 -26.07
CA ALA A 13 5.90 -30.68 -25.43
C ALA A 13 4.82 -29.76 -24.82
N VAL A 14 4.63 -29.83 -23.52
CA VAL A 14 3.85 -28.84 -22.77
C VAL A 14 4.68 -27.57 -22.73
N ALA A 15 4.34 -26.61 -23.58
CA ALA A 15 4.86 -25.25 -23.46
C ALA A 15 4.33 -24.64 -22.16
N MET A 16 5.16 -24.64 -21.11
CA MET A 16 4.88 -23.90 -19.90
C MET A 16 4.96 -22.41 -20.24
N SER A 17 3.80 -21.78 -20.45
CA SER A 17 3.70 -20.33 -20.50
C SER A 17 4.16 -19.78 -19.14
N ALA A 18 5.23 -18.98 -19.14
CA ALA A 18 5.67 -18.27 -17.93
C ALA A 18 4.48 -17.46 -17.38
N PRO A 19 4.25 -17.46 -16.07
CA PRO A 19 3.12 -16.77 -15.49
C PRO A 19 3.18 -15.28 -15.84
N ALA A 20 2.05 -14.72 -16.24
CA ALA A 20 1.90 -13.31 -16.65
C ALA A 20 2.47 -12.29 -15.62
N GLN A 21 2.67 -12.71 -14.39
CA GLN A 21 3.30 -11.94 -13.31
C GLN A 21 4.79 -11.63 -13.54
N ALA A 22 5.53 -12.49 -14.26
CA ALA A 22 6.94 -12.24 -14.56
C ALA A 22 7.10 -11.10 -15.58
N GLN A 23 6.18 -10.98 -16.53
CA GLN A 23 6.19 -9.91 -17.55
C GLN A 23 5.84 -8.54 -16.97
N VAL A 24 4.92 -8.49 -15.99
CA VAL A 24 4.56 -7.26 -15.29
C VAL A 24 5.73 -6.69 -14.47
N THR A 25 6.58 -7.55 -13.91
CA THR A 25 7.74 -7.14 -13.10
C THR A 25 8.85 -6.50 -13.95
N GLU A 26 9.00 -6.90 -15.21
CA GLU A 26 10.05 -6.39 -16.07
C GLU A 26 9.71 -5.04 -16.69
N ALA A 27 8.47 -4.83 -17.10
CA ALA A 27 7.98 -3.54 -17.61
C ALA A 27 7.99 -2.42 -16.54
N ARG A 28 7.93 -2.79 -15.26
CA ARG A 28 7.97 -1.85 -14.12
C ARG A 28 9.37 -1.40 -13.71
N ARG A 29 10.43 -1.95 -14.29
CA ARG A 29 11.83 -1.62 -13.98
C ARG A 29 12.36 -0.40 -14.72
N THR A 30 11.61 0.14 -15.66
CA THR A 30 12.01 1.35 -16.37
C THR A 30 11.74 2.56 -15.46
N ASP A 31 12.77 3.30 -15.12
CA ASP A 31 12.65 4.50 -14.31
C ASP A 31 11.71 5.51 -14.97
N THR A 32 10.66 5.87 -14.27
CA THR A 32 9.73 6.91 -14.70
C THR A 32 9.65 8.04 -13.69
N THR A 33 9.78 9.24 -14.18
CA THR A 33 9.58 10.48 -13.43
C THR A 33 8.28 11.18 -13.78
N ASP A 34 7.52 10.63 -14.72
CA ASP A 34 6.23 11.15 -15.13
C ASP A 34 5.26 11.16 -13.94
N PRO A 35 4.73 12.31 -13.51
CA PRO A 35 3.92 12.43 -12.30
C PRO A 35 2.58 11.69 -12.39
N ILE A 36 2.14 11.31 -13.57
CA ILE A 36 0.93 10.50 -13.78
C ILE A 36 1.29 9.02 -13.84
N GLN A 37 2.33 8.63 -14.59
CA GLN A 37 2.68 7.23 -14.79
C GLN A 37 3.34 6.61 -13.55
N LYS A 38 4.17 7.37 -12.85
CA LYS A 38 4.90 6.88 -11.68
C LYS A 38 3.99 6.30 -10.58
N PRO A 39 2.95 6.99 -10.10
CA PRO A 39 2.05 6.43 -9.09
C PRO A 39 1.31 5.16 -9.55
N LEU A 40 1.03 5.05 -10.85
CA LEU A 40 0.32 3.90 -11.41
C LEU A 40 1.11 2.59 -11.34
N LEU A 41 2.44 2.66 -11.12
CA LEU A 41 3.26 1.49 -10.87
C LEU A 41 2.83 0.73 -9.61
N ALA A 42 2.15 1.38 -8.66
CA ALA A 42 1.57 0.72 -7.51
C ALA A 42 0.23 0.03 -7.80
N ALA A 43 -0.39 0.22 -8.95
CA ALA A 43 -1.61 -0.50 -9.29
C ALA A 43 -1.31 -2.00 -9.53
N PRO A 44 -2.16 -2.93 -9.07
CA PRO A 44 -1.87 -4.37 -9.12
C PRO A 44 -1.85 -4.95 -10.54
N ASN A 45 -2.48 -4.27 -11.49
CA ASN A 45 -2.49 -4.65 -12.92
C ASN A 45 -2.84 -3.44 -13.80
N ASP A 46 -2.62 -3.59 -15.10
CA ASP A 46 -2.82 -2.51 -16.09
C ASP A 46 -4.27 -2.07 -16.23
N ALA A 47 -5.23 -2.97 -16.06
CA ALA A 47 -6.64 -2.62 -16.14
C ALA A 47 -7.01 -1.67 -14.99
N MET A 48 -6.59 -1.97 -13.76
CA MET A 48 -6.81 -1.08 -12.62
C MET A 48 -6.01 0.21 -12.74
N ALA A 49 -4.78 0.16 -13.25
CA ALA A 49 -3.98 1.35 -13.51
C ALA A 49 -4.65 2.29 -14.52
N LYS A 50 -5.23 1.74 -15.60
CA LYS A 50 -5.95 2.50 -16.63
C LYS A 50 -7.12 3.28 -16.04
N ASP A 51 -7.87 2.66 -15.13
CA ASP A 51 -9.10 3.22 -14.56
C ASP A 51 -8.87 4.01 -13.27
N ALA A 52 -7.63 4.05 -12.75
CA ALA A 52 -7.31 4.77 -11.52
C ALA A 52 -7.28 6.28 -11.70
N THR A 53 -7.72 7.00 -10.69
CA THR A 53 -7.44 8.44 -10.52
C THR A 53 -6.02 8.61 -10.01
N VAL A 54 -5.30 9.61 -10.52
CA VAL A 54 -3.97 9.99 -10.04
C VAL A 54 -4.04 11.35 -9.38
N ILE A 55 -3.56 11.45 -8.17
CA ILE A 55 -3.50 12.70 -7.40
C ILE A 55 -2.07 13.03 -6.99
N LYS A 56 -1.84 14.31 -6.75
CA LYS A 56 -0.63 14.84 -6.12
C LYS A 56 -0.99 15.46 -4.79
N TRP A 57 -0.40 14.97 -3.72
CA TRP A 57 -0.54 15.58 -2.40
C TRP A 57 0.13 16.94 -2.34
N ILE A 58 -0.52 17.88 -1.68
CA ILE A 58 -0.04 19.24 -1.46
C ILE A 58 -0.10 19.51 0.04
N ARG A 59 1.07 19.83 0.60
CA ARG A 59 1.17 20.33 1.97
C ARG A 59 0.93 21.83 2.00
N ASN A 60 0.15 22.31 2.93
CA ASN A 60 -0.04 23.71 3.19
C ASN A 60 1.33 24.35 3.56
N PRO A 61 1.87 25.29 2.76
CA PRO A 61 3.16 25.89 3.03
C PRO A 61 3.16 26.76 4.31
N ASN A 62 1.98 27.17 4.76
CA ASN A 62 1.78 27.96 5.97
C ASN A 62 1.41 27.12 7.19
N ALA A 63 1.47 25.79 7.09
CA ALA A 63 1.26 24.92 8.23
C ALA A 63 2.34 25.20 9.29
N GLY A 64 1.90 25.38 10.52
CA GLY A 64 2.78 25.62 11.65
C GLY A 64 3.54 24.37 12.11
N GLU A 65 4.12 24.42 13.32
CA GLU A 65 4.82 23.27 13.90
C GLU A 65 3.89 22.08 14.21
N LYS A 66 2.60 22.33 14.42
CA LYS A 66 1.59 21.31 14.62
C LYS A 66 0.82 21.10 13.31
N VAL A 67 1.28 20.16 12.54
CA VAL A 67 0.66 19.77 11.28
C VAL A 67 -0.54 18.86 11.54
N THR A 68 -1.63 19.10 10.84
CA THR A 68 -2.88 18.34 10.94
C THR A 68 -3.26 17.73 9.58
N ALA A 69 -4.20 16.83 9.55
CA ALA A 69 -4.74 16.30 8.29
C ALA A 69 -5.28 17.40 7.36
N ALA A 70 -5.80 18.50 7.92
CA ALA A 70 -6.32 19.62 7.14
C ALA A 70 -5.23 20.41 6.39
N ASP A 71 -3.96 20.23 6.76
CA ASP A 71 -2.82 20.82 6.09
C ASP A 71 -2.36 20.06 4.84
N PHE A 72 -3.04 18.94 4.54
CA PHE A 72 -2.79 18.14 3.34
C PHE A 72 -4.04 18.15 2.46
N THR A 73 -3.88 18.72 1.28
CA THR A 73 -4.86 18.71 0.19
C THR A 73 -4.25 17.95 -0.99
N PHE A 74 -5.00 17.79 -2.05
CA PHE A 74 -4.47 17.18 -3.26
C PHE A 74 -5.00 17.85 -4.52
N GLU A 75 -4.23 17.74 -5.57
CA GLU A 75 -4.57 18.09 -6.94
C GLU A 75 -4.84 16.80 -7.72
N VAL A 76 -5.87 16.77 -8.54
CA VAL A 76 -6.14 15.66 -9.46
C VAL A 76 -5.34 15.88 -10.74
N LEU A 77 -4.34 15.02 -10.96
CA LEU A 77 -3.52 15.04 -12.18
C LEU A 77 -4.18 14.30 -13.34
N ARG A 78 -4.92 13.23 -13.02
CA ARG A 78 -5.68 12.44 -13.98
C ARG A 78 -6.92 11.87 -13.29
N SER A 79 -8.10 12.11 -13.84
CA SER A 79 -9.34 11.45 -13.41
C SER A 79 -9.48 10.11 -14.10
N GLY A 80 -9.86 9.08 -13.35
CA GLY A 80 -10.22 7.75 -13.85
C GLY A 80 -11.64 7.39 -13.45
N PRO A 81 -12.31 6.47 -14.18
CA PRO A 81 -13.68 6.03 -13.86
C PRO A 81 -13.74 5.05 -12.67
N GLY A 82 -12.61 4.48 -12.27
CA GLY A 82 -12.51 3.52 -11.16
C GLY A 82 -12.46 4.20 -9.79
N ARG A 83 -12.65 3.39 -8.75
CA ARG A 83 -12.55 3.87 -7.35
C ARG A 83 -11.10 3.97 -6.84
N MET A 84 -10.14 3.38 -7.56
CA MET A 84 -8.74 3.40 -7.16
C MET A 84 -8.15 4.80 -7.31
N VAL A 85 -7.36 5.19 -6.30
CA VAL A 85 -6.60 6.44 -6.32
C VAL A 85 -5.14 6.13 -6.07
N CYS A 86 -4.25 6.64 -6.94
CA CYS A 86 -2.81 6.44 -6.86
C CYS A 86 -2.09 7.78 -6.66
N TYR A 87 -0.98 7.76 -5.92
CA TYR A 87 -0.19 8.96 -5.60
C TYR A 87 1.28 8.62 -5.32
N ASP A 88 2.14 9.60 -5.53
CA ASP A 88 3.57 9.54 -5.25
C ASP A 88 3.84 10.12 -3.85
N LEU A 89 4.57 9.38 -3.04
CA LEU A 89 4.99 9.75 -1.70
C LEU A 89 6.51 9.85 -1.58
N SER A 90 7.25 9.69 -2.68
CA SER A 90 8.72 9.69 -2.68
C SER A 90 9.27 10.96 -2.04
N GLY A 91 10.17 10.77 -1.08
CA GLY A 91 10.82 11.89 -0.37
C GLY A 91 9.95 12.62 0.65
N TRP A 92 8.71 12.18 0.88
CA TRP A 92 7.90 12.70 1.97
C TRP A 92 8.41 12.19 3.33
N PRO A 93 8.23 12.95 4.41
CA PRO A 93 8.61 12.51 5.75
C PRO A 93 8.02 11.13 6.08
N GLY A 94 8.87 10.24 6.59
CA GLY A 94 8.48 8.88 6.94
C GLY A 94 8.36 7.89 5.77
N GLU A 95 8.64 8.33 4.54
CA GLU A 95 8.64 7.49 3.36
C GLU A 95 10.04 7.10 2.91
N GLU A 96 10.12 6.05 2.12
CA GLU A 96 11.33 5.67 1.40
C GLU A 96 11.67 6.73 0.32
N LYS A 97 12.91 6.70 -0.17
CA LYS A 97 13.34 7.62 -1.22
C LYS A 97 12.48 7.52 -2.48
N TRP A 98 12.03 6.30 -2.77
CA TRP A 98 11.09 5.99 -3.83
C TRP A 98 9.89 5.27 -3.22
N SER A 99 8.72 5.85 -3.30
CA SER A 99 7.49 5.32 -2.70
C SER A 99 6.27 5.77 -3.50
N VAL A 100 5.51 4.82 -4.00
CA VAL A 100 4.24 5.06 -4.67
C VAL A 100 3.17 4.16 -4.08
N GLU A 101 1.95 4.68 -4.00
CA GLU A 101 0.86 3.98 -3.35
C GLU A 101 -0.45 4.12 -4.12
N CYS A 102 -1.26 3.07 -4.13
CA CYS A 102 -2.65 3.11 -4.56
C CYS A 102 -3.55 2.58 -3.45
N THR A 103 -4.69 3.23 -3.24
CA THR A 103 -5.78 2.69 -2.43
C THR A 103 -6.96 2.33 -3.33
N SER A 104 -7.66 1.24 -3.03
CA SER A 104 -8.81 0.80 -3.81
C SER A 104 -10.07 1.65 -3.59
N SER A 105 -10.01 2.66 -2.73
CA SER A 105 -11.14 3.54 -2.42
C SER A 105 -10.68 4.96 -2.10
N GLU A 106 -11.29 5.95 -2.73
CA GLU A 106 -11.09 7.36 -2.40
C GLU A 106 -11.51 7.73 -0.97
N ALA A 107 -12.41 6.95 -0.37
CA ALA A 107 -12.82 7.12 1.03
C ALA A 107 -11.64 6.99 2.01
N ASN A 108 -10.52 6.42 1.58
CA ASN A 108 -9.30 6.33 2.38
C ASN A 108 -8.42 7.60 2.36
N LEU A 109 -8.66 8.55 1.47
CA LEU A 109 -7.82 9.76 1.35
C LEU A 109 -7.73 10.59 2.66
N PRO A 110 -8.82 10.76 3.43
CA PRO A 110 -8.71 11.43 4.74
C PRO A 110 -7.77 10.69 5.70
N ARG A 111 -7.69 9.37 5.61
CA ARG A 111 -6.76 8.55 6.37
C ARG A 111 -5.31 8.80 5.93
N VAL A 112 -5.08 8.89 4.62
CA VAL A 112 -3.75 9.23 4.07
C VAL A 112 -3.30 10.60 4.54
N ALA A 113 -4.17 11.63 4.45
CA ALA A 113 -3.87 12.97 4.95
C ALA A 113 -3.48 12.95 6.43
N GLN A 114 -4.19 12.20 7.26
CA GLN A 114 -3.87 12.02 8.67
C GLN A 114 -2.51 11.37 8.89
N ASN A 115 -2.17 10.35 8.10
CA ASN A 115 -0.87 9.69 8.19
C ASN A 115 0.27 10.60 7.72
N ARG A 116 0.03 11.47 6.72
CA ARG A 116 1.02 12.47 6.31
C ARG A 116 1.31 13.46 7.43
N ALA A 117 0.26 13.99 8.08
CA ALA A 117 0.43 14.86 9.24
C ALA A 117 1.22 14.16 10.35
N PHE A 118 0.89 12.90 10.60
CA PHE A 118 1.56 12.09 11.58
C PHE A 118 3.05 11.87 11.24
N ALA A 119 3.36 11.45 10.02
CA ALA A 119 4.72 11.20 9.57
C ALA A 119 5.58 12.47 9.61
N GLU A 120 4.99 13.63 9.31
CA GLU A 120 5.69 14.92 9.39
C GLU A 120 5.97 15.36 10.83
N MET A 121 5.04 15.15 11.75
CA MET A 121 5.30 15.38 13.17
C MET A 121 6.33 14.41 13.76
N GLY A 122 6.49 13.27 13.12
CA GLY A 122 7.60 12.35 13.14
C GLY A 122 8.13 11.97 14.52
N SER A 123 9.45 11.93 14.60
CA SER A 123 10.20 11.54 15.77
C SER A 123 9.96 12.39 17.04
N LYS A 124 9.29 13.52 16.92
CA LYS A 124 8.91 14.34 18.08
C LYS A 124 7.77 13.72 18.89
N ALA A 125 7.14 12.73 18.35
CA ALA A 125 5.97 12.10 18.93
C ALA A 125 6.04 10.60 18.68
N THR A 126 7.06 9.96 19.24
CA THR A 126 7.25 8.51 19.16
C THR A 126 6.35 7.83 20.19
N PRO A 127 5.24 7.32 19.81
CA PRO A 127 4.48 6.43 20.68
C PRO A 127 5.01 5.03 20.53
N THR A 128 4.97 4.37 21.63
CA THR A 128 5.30 2.96 21.72
C THR A 128 4.03 2.15 21.84
N LEU A 129 3.90 1.09 21.05
CA LEU A 129 2.96 0.03 21.33
C LEU A 129 3.25 -0.59 22.71
N ALA A 130 2.23 -1.17 23.31
CA ALA A 130 2.44 -2.07 24.43
C ALA A 130 3.53 -3.10 24.07
N GLY A 131 4.71 -3.01 24.72
CA GLY A 131 5.88 -3.80 24.36
C GLY A 131 7.08 -3.01 23.82
N GLY A 132 7.02 -1.68 23.79
CA GLY A 132 8.18 -0.81 23.53
C GLY A 132 8.60 -0.68 22.06
N ARG A 133 7.82 -1.14 21.11
CA ARG A 133 8.12 -1.00 19.69
C ARG A 133 7.59 0.33 19.15
N PRO A 134 8.42 1.14 18.48
CA PRO A 134 7.94 2.34 17.82
C PRO A 134 6.99 1.97 16.69
N VAL A 135 5.84 2.64 16.64
CA VAL A 135 4.88 2.47 15.55
C VAL A 135 5.02 3.63 14.61
N LEU A 136 6.00 3.52 13.74
CA LEU A 136 6.10 4.39 12.57
C LEU A 136 5.67 3.55 11.37
N SER A 137 4.49 3.79 10.87
CA SER A 137 4.13 3.35 9.55
C SER A 137 3.75 4.57 8.75
N SER A 138 4.51 4.81 7.74
CA SER A 138 4.29 5.82 6.71
C SER A 138 3.13 5.44 5.80
N SER A 139 2.92 4.15 5.61
CA SER A 139 1.76 3.65 4.90
C SER A 139 0.49 3.89 5.71
N GLY A 140 -0.59 4.15 5.04
CA GLY A 140 -1.88 4.54 5.55
C GLY A 140 -2.45 3.86 6.81
N THR A 141 -1.71 2.97 7.42
CA THR A 141 -2.18 2.08 8.49
C THR A 141 -1.51 2.31 9.83
N GLY A 142 -0.25 2.75 9.85
CA GLY A 142 0.43 3.01 11.12
C GLY A 142 -0.09 4.25 11.79
N GLY A 143 -0.24 4.22 13.05
CA GLY A 143 -0.63 5.40 13.71
C GLY A 143 -0.75 5.32 15.20
N ILE A 144 -0.63 6.43 15.79
CA ILE A 144 -0.46 6.54 17.18
C ILE A 144 -1.63 7.23 17.81
N ARG A 145 -2.03 6.70 18.96
CA ARG A 145 -3.21 7.17 19.67
C ARG A 145 -3.14 8.64 20.02
N GLU A 146 -2.00 9.12 20.48
CA GLU A 146 -1.87 10.47 21.01
C GLU A 146 -1.73 11.52 19.92
N LEU A 147 -1.26 11.15 18.76
CA LEU A 147 -1.17 12.05 17.60
C LEU A 147 -2.43 12.09 16.75
N VAL A 148 -3.34 11.25 17.07
CA VAL A 148 -4.70 11.27 16.56
C VAL A 148 -5.41 12.59 16.83
N VAL A 149 -4.90 13.39 17.75
CA VAL A 149 -5.39 14.76 18.01
C VAL A 149 -5.33 15.63 16.75
N ALA A 150 -4.48 15.29 15.81
CA ALA A 150 -4.41 15.96 14.51
C ALA A 150 -5.42 15.43 13.49
N ALA A 151 -6.19 14.44 13.86
CA ALA A 151 -7.13 13.79 13.00
C ALA A 151 -8.42 14.57 12.93
N GLY A 152 -9.17 14.41 11.97
CA GLY A 152 -10.52 14.85 11.72
C GLY A 152 -11.10 15.96 12.61
N LYS A 153 -12.15 16.58 12.18
CA LYS A 153 -12.79 17.70 12.87
C LYS A 153 -13.24 17.40 14.32
N ASP A 154 -13.34 16.13 14.69
CA ASP A 154 -13.78 15.64 15.99
C ASP A 154 -12.64 15.07 16.86
N GLY A 155 -11.39 15.19 16.41
CA GLY A 155 -10.23 14.66 17.12
C GLY A 155 -10.11 13.14 17.10
N LYS A 156 -10.93 12.43 16.31
CA LYS A 156 -10.92 10.98 16.23
C LYS A 156 -10.01 10.48 15.11
N ARG A 157 -9.53 9.27 15.30
CA ARG A 157 -8.77 8.57 14.26
C ARG A 157 -9.65 8.28 13.06
N VAL A 158 -9.22 8.70 11.88
CA VAL A 158 -9.86 8.30 10.62
C VAL A 158 -9.53 6.84 10.35
N LEU A 159 -10.55 6.02 10.22
CA LEU A 159 -10.39 4.60 9.92
C LEU A 159 -10.30 4.36 8.42
N SER A 160 -9.57 3.32 8.03
CA SER A 160 -9.70 2.77 6.69
C SER A 160 -11.09 2.21 6.48
N GLU A 161 -11.62 2.31 5.27
CA GLU A 161 -12.82 1.57 4.90
C GLU A 161 -12.52 0.06 4.96
N VAL A 162 -13.34 -0.70 5.67
CA VAL A 162 -13.12 -2.15 5.89
C VAL A 162 -13.07 -2.89 4.56
N GLY A 163 -12.07 -3.77 4.40
CA GLY A 163 -11.92 -4.58 3.20
C GLY A 163 -11.28 -3.85 2.01
N THR A 164 -10.94 -2.57 2.15
CA THR A 164 -10.24 -1.86 1.09
C THR A 164 -8.79 -2.29 1.00
N MET A 165 -8.30 -2.38 -0.23
CA MET A 165 -6.92 -2.76 -0.53
C MET A 165 -6.02 -1.54 -0.60
N TRP A 166 -4.79 -1.74 -0.15
CA TRP A 166 -3.71 -0.79 -0.26
C TRP A 166 -2.54 -1.49 -0.97
N TYR A 167 -2.02 -0.84 -1.98
CA TYR A 167 -0.90 -1.31 -2.80
C TYR A 167 0.21 -0.29 -2.69
N ASN A 168 1.27 -0.68 -2.01
CA ASN A 168 2.42 0.17 -1.79
C ASN A 168 3.64 -0.48 -2.44
N LEU A 169 4.33 0.27 -3.28
CA LEU A 169 5.59 -0.15 -3.91
C LEU A 169 6.65 0.86 -3.49
N ARG A 170 7.65 0.42 -2.72
CA ARG A 170 8.60 1.31 -2.07
C ARG A 170 9.99 0.70 -1.89
N GLY A 171 11.01 1.56 -1.87
CA GLY A 171 12.41 1.20 -1.68
C GLY A 171 13.34 2.39 -1.87
N ASP A 172 14.64 2.11 -1.97
CA ASP A 172 15.63 3.16 -2.25
C ASP A 172 15.54 3.72 -3.66
N SER A 173 15.05 2.91 -4.59
CA SER A 173 14.86 3.24 -6.02
C SER A 173 13.72 2.40 -6.59
N GLN A 174 13.23 2.74 -7.77
CA GLN A 174 12.24 1.93 -8.49
C GLN A 174 12.74 0.51 -8.72
N ALA A 175 14.00 0.34 -9.06
CA ALA A 175 14.61 -0.98 -9.33
C ALA A 175 14.66 -1.89 -8.09
N THR A 176 14.73 -1.32 -6.90
CA THR A 176 14.81 -2.06 -5.62
C THR A 176 13.51 -2.05 -4.84
N ALA A 177 12.49 -1.36 -5.37
CA ALA A 177 11.20 -1.27 -4.71
C ALA A 177 10.50 -2.63 -4.59
N ILE A 178 9.93 -2.89 -3.43
CA ILE A 178 9.19 -4.11 -3.13
C ILE A 178 7.73 -3.82 -2.86
N TRP A 179 6.91 -4.80 -3.18
CA TRP A 179 5.47 -4.72 -2.95
C TRP A 179 5.10 -4.96 -1.49
N HIS A 180 4.26 -4.08 -0.99
CA HIS A 180 3.52 -4.26 0.25
C HIS A 180 2.04 -4.13 -0.07
N THR A 181 1.30 -5.20 0.11
CA THR A 181 -0.16 -5.19 -0.09
C THR A 181 -0.83 -5.50 1.23
N PHE A 182 -1.84 -4.72 1.58
CA PHE A 182 -2.58 -4.94 2.80
C PHE A 182 -4.06 -4.60 2.65
N ILE A 183 -4.88 -5.14 3.54
CA ILE A 183 -6.33 -4.97 3.57
C ILE A 183 -6.72 -4.32 4.89
N GLY A 184 -7.38 -3.18 4.83
CA GLY A 184 -7.86 -2.47 6.03
C GLY A 184 -8.88 -3.29 6.80
N MET A 185 -8.60 -3.56 8.10
CA MET A 185 -9.46 -4.31 9.01
C MET A 185 -9.55 -3.61 10.37
N PRO A 186 -9.89 -2.32 10.43
CA PRO A 186 -9.83 -1.54 11.65
C PRO A 186 -10.63 -2.18 12.79
N ASN A 187 -10.00 -2.22 13.97
CA ASN A 187 -10.51 -2.77 15.22
C ASN A 187 -10.76 -4.29 15.25
N LEU A 188 -10.43 -5.03 14.19
CA LEU A 188 -10.58 -6.48 14.18
C LEU A 188 -9.38 -7.18 14.84
N THR A 189 -9.63 -8.36 15.40
CA THR A 189 -8.63 -9.24 16.00
C THR A 189 -8.34 -10.44 15.10
N GLY A 190 -7.18 -11.08 15.30
CA GLY A 190 -6.81 -12.29 14.55
C GLY A 190 -7.86 -13.40 14.69
N LYS A 191 -8.45 -13.55 15.88
CA LYS A 191 -9.54 -14.51 16.11
C LYS A 191 -10.76 -14.24 15.23
N GLN A 192 -11.13 -12.95 15.03
CA GLN A 192 -12.29 -12.58 14.22
C GLN A 192 -12.08 -12.79 12.72
N VAL A 193 -10.82 -12.62 12.24
CA VAL A 193 -10.50 -12.78 10.82
C VAL A 193 -9.89 -14.15 10.49
N GLY A 194 -9.62 -14.97 11.49
CA GLY A 194 -9.04 -16.31 11.32
C GLY A 194 -7.56 -16.29 10.92
N LEU A 195 -6.80 -15.24 11.28
CA LEU A 195 -5.40 -15.08 10.94
C LEU A 195 -4.52 -14.94 12.17
N PRO A 196 -3.23 -15.36 12.11
CA PRO A 196 -2.26 -15.07 13.15
C PRO A 196 -2.03 -13.55 13.28
N GLU A 197 -1.62 -13.12 14.47
CA GLU A 197 -1.32 -11.72 14.78
C GLU A 197 0.19 -11.42 14.75
N VAL A 198 0.99 -12.39 14.32
CA VAL A 198 2.44 -12.30 14.15
C VAL A 198 2.84 -12.79 12.75
N GLY A 199 3.78 -12.10 12.12
CA GLY A 199 4.18 -12.32 10.73
C GLY A 199 5.26 -13.39 10.51
N ASP A 200 5.57 -14.22 11.47
CA ASP A 200 6.66 -15.20 11.43
C ASP A 200 6.34 -16.50 10.69
N ALA A 201 5.05 -16.74 10.41
CA ALA A 201 4.59 -17.98 9.77
C ALA A 201 4.68 -17.98 8.23
N GLY A 202 5.18 -16.91 7.60
CA GLY A 202 5.36 -16.82 6.14
C GLY A 202 4.08 -16.70 5.32
N GLY A 203 2.93 -16.52 5.97
CA GLY A 203 1.62 -16.33 5.34
C GLY A 203 1.03 -14.94 5.57
N ALA A 204 -0.24 -14.77 5.28
CA ALA A 204 -0.97 -13.56 5.65
C ALA A 204 -1.17 -13.51 7.18
N TRP A 205 -1.06 -12.32 7.75
CA TRP A 205 -1.30 -12.11 9.19
C TRP A 205 -2.01 -10.79 9.44
N LEU A 206 -2.66 -10.64 10.60
CA LEU A 206 -3.28 -9.40 11.02
C LEU A 206 -2.29 -8.58 11.85
N MET A 207 -1.84 -7.48 11.29
CA MET A 207 -0.99 -6.52 11.97
C MET A 207 -1.82 -5.55 12.79
N PHE A 208 -1.32 -5.15 13.98
CA PHE A 208 -2.00 -4.23 14.92
C PHE A 208 -3.42 -4.66 15.33
N ALA A 209 -3.63 -5.95 15.54
CA ALA A 209 -4.91 -6.53 15.92
C ALA A 209 -5.61 -5.75 17.05
N GLY A 210 -6.93 -5.56 16.91
CA GLY A 210 -7.76 -4.86 17.88
C GLY A 210 -7.58 -3.34 17.95
N THR A 211 -6.82 -2.75 17.02
CA THR A 211 -6.59 -1.31 16.96
C THR A 211 -7.24 -0.69 15.72
N PRO A 212 -7.44 0.64 15.70
CA PRO A 212 -7.88 1.35 14.48
C PRO A 212 -6.98 1.12 13.27
N GLU A 213 -5.73 0.70 13.49
CA GLU A 213 -4.71 0.44 12.49
C GLU A 213 -4.68 -1.01 12.01
N ALA A 214 -5.55 -1.87 12.53
CA ALA A 214 -5.56 -3.28 12.16
C ALA A 214 -5.73 -3.48 10.66
N HIS A 215 -4.86 -4.30 10.09
CA HIS A 215 -4.89 -4.63 8.68
C HIS A 215 -4.25 -6.00 8.43
N ILE A 216 -4.74 -6.69 7.41
CA ILE A 216 -4.14 -7.94 6.95
C ILE A 216 -2.94 -7.58 6.07
N MET A 217 -1.76 -8.03 6.46
CA MET A 217 -0.57 -7.98 5.63
C MET A 217 -0.53 -9.20 4.71
N LEU A 218 -0.32 -8.96 3.44
CA LEU A 218 -0.05 -10.00 2.46
C LEU A 218 1.47 -10.05 2.22
N PRO A 219 2.09 -11.24 2.23
CA PRO A 219 3.52 -11.36 1.97
C PRO A 219 3.87 -10.68 0.64
N GLY A 220 4.90 -9.86 0.65
CA GLY A 220 5.47 -9.28 -0.57
C GLY A 220 6.12 -10.40 -1.41
N ARG A 221 6.14 -10.20 -2.71
CA ARG A 221 6.87 -11.05 -3.66
C ARG A 221 8.02 -10.27 -4.27
#